data_ee92cb8db054ae18e99e8f73940d71f0
#
_entry.id   ee92cb8db054ae18e99e8f73940d71f0
#
_cell.length_a   1.000
_cell.length_b   1.000
_cell.length_c   1.000
_cell.angle_alpha   90.00
_cell.angle_beta   90.00
_cell.angle_gamma   90.00
#
_symmetry.space_group_name_H-M   'P 1'
#
loop_
_entity.id
_entity.type
_entity.pdbx_description
1 polymer ?
#
loop_
_entity_poly.entity_id
_entity_poly.type
_entity_poly.pdbx_seq_one_letter_code
_entity_poly.pdbx_strand_id
1 'polypeptide(L)'
;MDSENLYRVQREDLPKLEKLLNLCFAHDPLYETLIPNAEIRKKLMPELFHCDMDEFYETCEIFSDSEELNSVLVVSDETKSCNIFRFLYTEAKAVLHTDGFLIKEDPSLHTFYNFIKGVDYLNSNWTDQLHQNRRLHVIYLAVNPQMQHHGIAAGLLEETIRYADQHRMMISLETHNQNNVEFYQKFGFKVYGVLEKNFSLKQYC
;
A
#
# COMPACT_ATOMS: atom_id res chain seq x y z
N MET A 1 3.56 -8.33 13.24
CA MET A 1 3.42 -7.32 14.35
C MET A 1 2.38 -7.85 15.33
N ASP A 2 2.67 -7.88 16.64
CA ASP A 2 1.67 -8.24 17.65
C ASP A 2 1.19 -6.94 18.29
N SER A 3 -0.10 -6.65 18.18
CA SER A 3 -0.74 -5.49 18.80
C SER A 3 -2.05 -5.95 19.44
N GLU A 4 -2.19 -5.70 20.74
CA GLU A 4 -3.44 -5.96 21.47
C GLU A 4 -4.51 -4.89 21.21
N ASN A 5 -4.11 -3.75 20.64
CA ASN A 5 -4.97 -2.59 20.43
C ASN A 5 -5.51 -2.51 18.99
N LEU A 6 -5.06 -3.40 18.08
CA LEU A 6 -5.50 -3.42 16.70
C LEU A 6 -6.20 -4.74 16.39
N TYR A 7 -7.26 -4.66 15.61
CA TYR A 7 -7.91 -5.83 15.06
C TYR A 7 -7.04 -6.43 13.96
N ARG A 8 -6.67 -7.71 14.10
CA ARG A 8 -5.97 -8.45 13.05
C ARG A 8 -6.98 -8.96 12.04
N VAL A 9 -6.86 -8.50 10.82
CA VAL A 9 -7.78 -8.80 9.72
C VAL A 9 -7.81 -10.29 9.40
N GLN A 10 -9.03 -10.81 9.20
CA GLN A 10 -9.27 -12.18 8.78
C GLN A 10 -9.55 -12.23 7.27
N ARG A 11 -9.48 -13.43 6.68
CA ARG A 11 -9.66 -13.58 5.23
C ARG A 11 -11.06 -13.16 4.75
N GLU A 12 -12.07 -13.37 5.57
CA GLU A 12 -13.45 -12.94 5.31
C GLU A 12 -13.64 -11.41 5.29
N ASP A 13 -12.72 -10.66 5.86
CA ASP A 13 -12.77 -9.20 5.91
C ASP A 13 -12.28 -8.53 4.61
N LEU A 14 -11.47 -9.26 3.82
CA LEU A 14 -10.81 -8.70 2.64
C LEU A 14 -11.76 -7.99 1.68
N PRO A 15 -12.95 -8.54 1.33
CA PRO A 15 -13.86 -7.85 0.41
C PRO A 15 -14.36 -6.49 0.93
N LYS A 16 -14.37 -6.27 2.24
CA LYS A 16 -14.73 -4.98 2.83
C LYS A 16 -13.58 -3.99 2.77
N LEU A 17 -12.36 -4.46 3.00
CA LEU A 17 -11.15 -3.65 2.90
C LEU A 17 -10.81 -3.26 1.45
N GLU A 18 -11.03 -4.13 0.48
CA GLU A 18 -10.91 -3.83 -0.95
C GLU A 18 -11.81 -2.65 -1.34
N LYS A 19 -13.06 -2.64 -0.87
CA LYS A 19 -13.99 -1.52 -1.08
C LYS A 19 -13.51 -0.25 -0.39
N LEU A 20 -12.95 -0.36 0.82
CA LEU A 20 -12.38 0.75 1.55
C LEU A 20 -11.19 1.35 0.79
N LEU A 21 -10.25 0.52 0.32
CA LEU A 21 -9.12 0.97 -0.47
C LEU A 21 -9.58 1.67 -1.76
N ASN A 22 -10.52 1.07 -2.48
CA ASN A 22 -11.08 1.67 -3.69
C ASN A 22 -11.69 3.05 -3.43
N LEU A 23 -12.36 3.22 -2.29
CA LEU A 23 -12.92 4.52 -1.86
C LEU A 23 -11.82 5.53 -1.52
N CYS A 24 -10.80 5.10 -0.76
CA CYS A 24 -9.74 5.98 -0.27
C CYS A 24 -8.77 6.42 -1.37
N PHE A 25 -8.50 5.54 -2.34
CA PHE A 25 -7.53 5.79 -3.42
C PHE A 25 -8.16 6.18 -4.75
N ALA A 26 -9.49 6.40 -4.80
CA ALA A 26 -10.21 6.78 -6.04
C ALA A 26 -9.60 8.01 -6.76
N HIS A 27 -9.00 8.92 -6.00
CA HIS A 27 -8.36 10.15 -6.47
C HIS A 27 -6.90 10.26 -6.06
N ASP A 28 -6.25 9.12 -5.82
CA ASP A 28 -4.83 9.12 -5.50
C ASP A 28 -3.99 9.48 -6.75
N PRO A 29 -3.00 10.38 -6.63
CA PRO A 29 -2.18 10.83 -7.75
C PRO A 29 -1.49 9.70 -8.53
N LEU A 30 -1.11 8.59 -7.88
CA LEU A 30 -0.52 7.43 -8.54
C LEU A 30 -1.51 6.82 -9.53
N TYR A 31 -2.70 6.46 -9.07
CA TYR A 31 -3.71 5.81 -9.92
C TYR A 31 -4.26 6.76 -10.99
N GLU A 32 -4.38 8.06 -10.70
CA GLU A 32 -4.77 9.05 -11.70
C GLU A 32 -3.71 9.19 -12.81
N THR A 33 -2.44 9.05 -12.46
CA THR A 33 -1.33 9.09 -13.42
C THR A 33 -1.25 7.82 -14.26
N LEU A 34 -1.35 6.65 -13.62
CA LEU A 34 -1.20 5.37 -14.33
C LEU A 34 -2.45 5.02 -15.14
N ILE A 35 -3.63 5.40 -14.65
CA ILE A 35 -4.93 5.14 -15.28
C ILE A 35 -5.68 6.46 -15.48
N PRO A 36 -5.26 7.30 -16.46
CA PRO A 36 -5.81 8.65 -16.62
C PRO A 36 -7.30 8.66 -17.04
N ASN A 37 -7.77 7.61 -17.70
CA ASN A 37 -9.18 7.49 -18.05
C ASN A 37 -10.01 7.07 -16.83
N ALA A 38 -10.89 7.95 -16.35
CA ALA A 38 -11.69 7.74 -15.15
C ALA A 38 -12.63 6.50 -15.23
N GLU A 39 -13.20 6.21 -16.41
CA GLU A 39 -14.09 5.05 -16.59
C GLU A 39 -13.30 3.73 -16.55
N ILE A 40 -12.09 3.72 -17.14
CA ILE A 40 -11.19 2.57 -17.04
C ILE A 40 -10.72 2.42 -15.60
N ARG A 41 -10.32 3.51 -14.95
CA ARG A 41 -9.87 3.50 -13.55
C ARG A 41 -10.93 2.94 -12.61
N LYS A 42 -12.19 3.35 -12.77
CA LYS A 42 -13.32 2.83 -11.98
C LYS A 42 -13.52 1.32 -12.09
N LYS A 43 -13.16 0.73 -13.24
CA LYS A 43 -13.26 -0.72 -13.46
C LYS A 43 -12.02 -1.46 -12.97
N LEU A 44 -10.84 -0.89 -13.16
CA LEU A 44 -9.57 -1.55 -12.86
C LEU A 44 -9.23 -1.53 -11.36
N MET A 45 -9.46 -0.42 -10.67
CA MET A 45 -9.05 -0.29 -9.26
C MET A 45 -9.63 -1.36 -8.32
N PRO A 46 -10.90 -1.78 -8.43
CA PRO A 46 -11.40 -2.89 -7.61
C PRO A 46 -10.61 -4.18 -7.80
N GLU A 47 -10.22 -4.48 -9.03
CA GLU A 47 -9.46 -5.70 -9.37
C GLU A 47 -8.01 -5.60 -8.89
N LEU A 48 -7.39 -4.41 -9.01
CA LEU A 48 -6.05 -4.17 -8.47
C LEU A 48 -6.03 -4.39 -6.96
N PHE A 49 -6.95 -3.78 -6.22
CA PHE A 49 -7.00 -3.95 -4.76
C PHE A 49 -7.39 -5.38 -4.35
N HIS A 50 -8.19 -6.08 -5.16
CA HIS A 50 -8.45 -7.49 -4.92
C HIS A 50 -7.16 -8.33 -5.03
N CYS A 51 -6.38 -8.12 -6.10
CA CYS A 51 -5.08 -8.79 -6.26
C CYS A 51 -4.10 -8.45 -5.12
N ASP A 52 -3.98 -7.16 -4.79
CA ASP A 52 -3.09 -6.69 -3.73
C ASP A 52 -3.47 -7.29 -2.37
N MET A 53 -4.76 -7.26 -2.02
CA MET A 53 -5.22 -7.76 -0.72
C MET A 53 -5.07 -9.28 -0.60
N ASP A 54 -5.30 -10.03 -1.67
CA ASP A 54 -5.04 -11.48 -1.71
C ASP A 54 -3.55 -11.80 -1.52
N GLU A 55 -2.67 -11.02 -2.17
CA GLU A 55 -1.22 -11.17 -2.03
C GLU A 55 -0.75 -10.78 -0.63
N PHE A 56 -1.15 -9.62 -0.14
CA PHE A 56 -0.72 -9.11 1.17
C PHE A 56 -1.26 -9.92 2.34
N TYR A 57 -2.42 -10.55 2.19
CA TYR A 57 -2.91 -11.47 3.22
C TYR A 57 -1.97 -12.68 3.42
N GLU A 58 -1.31 -13.11 2.35
CA GLU A 58 -0.38 -14.24 2.37
C GLU A 58 1.06 -13.85 2.75
N THR A 59 1.46 -12.59 2.48
CA THR A 59 2.86 -12.16 2.56
C THR A 59 3.12 -11.09 3.62
N CYS A 60 2.10 -10.32 4.01
CA CYS A 60 2.19 -9.20 4.93
C CYS A 60 1.30 -9.39 6.16
N GLU A 61 1.27 -8.41 7.01
CA GLU A 61 0.35 -8.34 8.15
C GLU A 61 -0.65 -7.21 7.93
N ILE A 62 -1.93 -7.52 8.12
CA ILE A 62 -3.02 -6.59 7.87
C ILE A 62 -3.78 -6.35 9.18
N PHE A 63 -3.97 -5.08 9.51
CA PHE A 63 -4.68 -4.62 10.70
C PHE A 63 -5.74 -3.58 10.37
N SER A 64 -6.71 -3.44 11.26
CA SER A 64 -7.67 -2.35 11.30
C SER A 64 -7.75 -1.78 12.71
N ASP A 65 -8.36 -0.61 12.85
CA ASP A 65 -8.67 -0.03 14.16
C ASP A 65 -9.64 -0.87 14.98
N SER A 66 -10.54 -1.58 14.32
CA SER A 66 -11.57 -2.41 14.94
C SER A 66 -12.13 -3.45 13.94
N GLU A 67 -13.00 -4.35 14.42
CA GLU A 67 -13.78 -5.29 13.60
C GLU A 67 -14.74 -4.60 12.63
N GLU A 68 -15.01 -3.32 12.85
CA GLU A 68 -15.83 -2.51 11.93
C GLU A 68 -15.11 -2.20 10.62
N LEU A 69 -13.78 -2.38 10.55
CA LEU A 69 -12.95 -2.22 9.35
C LEU A 69 -13.10 -0.82 8.71
N ASN A 70 -13.11 0.22 9.54
CA ASN A 70 -13.13 1.61 9.07
C ASN A 70 -11.75 2.12 8.65
N SER A 71 -10.73 1.30 8.83
CA SER A 71 -9.36 1.60 8.43
C SER A 71 -8.65 0.35 7.96
N VAL A 72 -7.51 0.53 7.32
CA VAL A 72 -6.59 -0.55 6.98
C VAL A 72 -5.15 -0.08 7.13
N LEU A 73 -4.35 -0.93 7.73
CA LEU A 73 -2.90 -0.83 7.82
C LEU A 73 -2.31 -2.13 7.28
N VAL A 74 -1.52 -2.06 6.22
CA VAL A 74 -0.76 -3.19 5.67
C VAL A 74 0.71 -2.94 5.91
N VAL A 75 1.38 -3.86 6.59
CA VAL A 75 2.81 -3.78 6.89
C VAL A 75 3.54 -5.04 6.47
N SER A 76 4.68 -4.86 5.81
CA SER A 76 5.67 -5.91 5.57
C SER A 76 6.73 -5.87 6.67
N ASP A 77 6.98 -7.01 7.29
CA ASP A 77 8.06 -7.18 8.27
C ASP A 77 9.27 -7.84 7.58
N GLU A 78 10.22 -7.01 7.19
CA GLU A 78 11.41 -7.43 6.44
C GLU A 78 12.36 -8.34 7.27
N THR A 79 12.09 -8.52 8.56
CA THR A 79 12.86 -9.47 9.38
C THR A 79 12.33 -10.90 9.28
N LYS A 80 11.10 -11.08 8.80
CA LYS A 80 10.48 -12.38 8.66
C LYS A 80 10.88 -13.02 7.34
N SER A 81 11.41 -14.24 7.41
CA SER A 81 11.69 -15.01 6.19
C SER A 81 10.36 -15.43 5.55
N CYS A 82 10.05 -14.89 4.39
CA CYS A 82 8.97 -15.39 3.58
C CYS A 82 9.36 -16.77 2.98
N ASN A 83 8.41 -17.70 2.88
CA ASN A 83 8.62 -18.91 2.10
C ASN A 83 8.77 -18.51 0.63
N ILE A 84 10.01 -18.55 0.13
CA ILE A 84 10.39 -18.02 -1.18
C ILE A 84 9.56 -18.62 -2.33
N PHE A 85 9.16 -19.88 -2.22
CA PHE A 85 8.33 -20.53 -3.24
C PHE A 85 6.88 -20.01 -3.22
N ARG A 86 6.34 -19.74 -2.03
CA ARG A 86 5.00 -19.18 -1.86
C ARG A 86 4.98 -17.73 -2.34
N PHE A 87 5.96 -16.95 -1.96
CA PHE A 87 6.15 -15.58 -2.40
C PHE A 87 6.21 -15.48 -3.93
N LEU A 88 7.12 -16.23 -4.59
CA LEU A 88 7.26 -16.24 -6.04
C LEU A 88 5.98 -16.68 -6.76
N TYR A 89 5.25 -17.66 -6.20
CA TYR A 89 3.98 -18.12 -6.79
C TYR A 89 2.89 -17.05 -6.70
N THR A 90 2.77 -16.39 -5.54
CA THR A 90 1.76 -15.35 -5.31
C THR A 90 2.03 -14.14 -6.18
N GLU A 91 3.28 -13.69 -6.23
CA GLU A 91 3.73 -12.57 -7.07
C GLU A 91 3.46 -12.85 -8.57
N ALA A 92 3.85 -14.03 -9.06
CA ALA A 92 3.60 -14.42 -10.45
C ALA A 92 2.10 -14.49 -10.79
N LYS A 93 1.27 -14.98 -9.87
CA LYS A 93 -0.19 -15.03 -10.03
C LYS A 93 -0.77 -13.62 -10.08
N ALA A 94 -0.36 -12.73 -9.17
CA ALA A 94 -0.83 -11.35 -9.12
C ALA A 94 -0.48 -10.58 -10.39
N VAL A 95 0.78 -10.68 -10.87
CA VAL A 95 1.23 -10.05 -12.11
C VAL A 95 0.42 -10.53 -13.32
N LEU A 96 0.28 -11.84 -13.51
CA LEU A 96 -0.47 -12.39 -14.65
C LEU A 96 -1.96 -12.00 -14.63
N HIS A 97 -2.57 -11.94 -13.44
CA HIS A 97 -3.96 -11.55 -13.29
C HIS A 97 -4.14 -10.06 -13.60
N THR A 98 -3.28 -9.21 -13.03
CA THR A 98 -3.28 -7.76 -13.25
C THR A 98 -3.07 -7.41 -14.71
N ASP A 99 -2.08 -7.99 -15.38
CA ASP A 99 -1.81 -7.74 -16.80
C ASP A 99 -2.99 -8.14 -17.67
N GLY A 100 -3.63 -9.27 -17.38
CA GLY A 100 -4.84 -9.72 -18.07
C GLY A 100 -5.99 -8.71 -17.97
N PHE A 101 -6.22 -8.13 -16.79
CA PHE A 101 -7.23 -7.10 -16.58
C PHE A 101 -6.89 -5.78 -17.26
N LEU A 102 -5.63 -5.32 -17.17
CA LEU A 102 -5.18 -4.09 -17.84
C LEU A 102 -5.45 -4.14 -19.35
N ILE A 103 -5.11 -5.25 -19.99
CA ILE A 103 -5.32 -5.43 -21.42
C ILE A 103 -6.80 -5.56 -21.78
N LYS A 104 -7.59 -6.26 -20.95
CA LYS A 104 -9.01 -6.47 -21.18
C LYS A 104 -9.82 -5.17 -21.08
N GLU A 105 -9.56 -4.37 -20.05
CA GLU A 105 -10.33 -3.14 -19.80
C GLU A 105 -9.81 -1.92 -20.59
N ASP A 106 -8.54 -1.94 -21.00
CA ASP A 106 -7.97 -0.95 -21.92
C ASP A 106 -7.29 -1.63 -23.13
N PRO A 107 -8.06 -2.05 -24.15
CA PRO A 107 -7.51 -2.65 -25.37
C PRO A 107 -6.54 -1.75 -26.15
N SER A 108 -6.49 -0.44 -25.87
CA SER A 108 -5.50 0.48 -26.46
C SER A 108 -4.09 0.23 -25.93
N LEU A 109 -3.94 -0.56 -24.89
CA LEU A 109 -2.70 -0.84 -24.17
C LEU A 109 -2.06 0.39 -23.52
N HIS A 110 -2.74 1.53 -23.49
CA HIS A 110 -2.19 2.77 -22.94
C HIS A 110 -1.97 2.64 -21.42
N THR A 111 -2.97 2.11 -20.70
CA THR A 111 -2.85 1.85 -19.26
C THR A 111 -1.74 0.83 -18.98
N PHE A 112 -1.70 -0.28 -19.70
CA PHE A 112 -0.65 -1.29 -19.58
C PHE A 112 0.75 -0.68 -19.75
N TYR A 113 0.93 0.16 -20.80
CA TYR A 113 2.19 0.86 -21.04
C TYR A 113 2.55 1.83 -19.91
N ASN A 114 1.55 2.53 -19.32
CA ASN A 114 1.78 3.39 -18.17
C ASN A 114 2.26 2.60 -16.95
N PHE A 115 1.74 1.41 -16.69
CA PHE A 115 2.21 0.54 -15.60
C PHE A 115 3.66 0.12 -15.82
N ILE A 116 4.04 -0.28 -17.03
CA ILE A 116 5.44 -0.59 -17.36
C ILE A 116 6.35 0.63 -17.14
N LYS A 117 5.94 1.81 -17.59
CA LYS A 117 6.71 3.05 -17.39
C LYS A 117 6.76 3.49 -15.94
N GLY A 118 5.72 3.17 -15.18
CA GLY A 118 5.53 3.56 -13.79
C GLY A 118 6.04 2.55 -12.78
N VAL A 119 6.70 1.48 -13.21
CA VAL A 119 7.13 0.38 -12.33
C VAL A 119 7.94 0.86 -11.11
N ASP A 120 8.73 1.92 -11.26
CA ASP A 120 9.48 2.51 -10.16
C ASP A 120 8.59 3.10 -9.04
N TYR A 121 7.33 3.44 -9.35
CA TYR A 121 6.34 3.95 -8.39
C TYR A 121 5.51 2.84 -7.73
N LEU A 122 5.61 1.61 -8.25
CA LEU A 122 4.83 0.46 -7.82
C LEU A 122 5.66 -0.52 -6.96
N ASN A 123 6.91 -0.20 -6.73
CA ASN A 123 7.80 -1.02 -5.93
C ASN A 123 8.53 -0.16 -4.90
N SER A 124 9.02 -0.81 -3.86
CA SER A 124 9.77 -0.16 -2.77
C SER A 124 11.29 -0.35 -2.88
N ASN A 125 11.82 -0.55 -4.11
CA ASN A 125 13.24 -0.81 -4.35
C ASN A 125 14.19 0.29 -3.83
N TRP A 126 13.68 1.52 -3.66
CA TRP A 126 14.43 2.60 -3.02
C TRP A 126 14.91 2.24 -1.61
N THR A 127 14.18 1.33 -0.94
CA THR A 127 14.52 0.90 0.42
C THR A 127 15.80 0.08 0.51
N ASP A 128 16.26 -0.51 -0.61
CA ASP A 128 17.54 -1.22 -0.68
C ASP A 128 18.72 -0.29 -0.37
N GLN A 129 18.56 1.00 -0.67
CA GLN A 129 19.57 2.03 -0.40
C GLN A 129 19.72 2.35 1.10
N LEU A 130 18.74 1.97 1.92
CA LEU A 130 18.78 2.19 3.37
C LEU A 130 19.78 1.26 4.07
N HIS A 131 20.17 0.15 3.42
CA HIS A 131 21.04 -0.88 3.98
C HIS A 131 20.62 -1.34 5.39
N GLN A 132 19.29 -1.37 5.64
CA GLN A 132 18.68 -1.68 6.93
C GLN A 132 17.70 -2.83 6.80
N ASN A 133 18.11 -4.02 7.30
CA ASN A 133 17.31 -5.25 7.20
C ASN A 133 16.26 -5.38 8.31
N ARG A 134 16.41 -4.61 9.41
CA ARG A 134 15.41 -4.59 10.50
C ARG A 134 14.44 -3.45 10.25
N ARG A 135 13.43 -3.73 9.44
CA ARG A 135 12.51 -2.70 8.96
C ARG A 135 11.09 -3.24 8.88
N LEU A 136 10.14 -2.38 9.26
CA LEU A 136 8.74 -2.48 8.87
C LEU A 136 8.50 -1.55 7.68
N HIS A 137 7.88 -2.06 6.64
CA HIS A 137 7.47 -1.24 5.51
C HIS A 137 5.94 -1.11 5.51
N VAL A 138 5.45 0.12 5.62
CA VAL A 138 4.01 0.41 5.55
C VAL A 138 3.61 0.54 4.09
N ILE A 139 2.82 -0.42 3.61
CA ILE A 139 2.36 -0.48 2.21
C ILE A 139 1.07 0.33 2.05
N TYR A 140 0.07 0.06 2.90
CA TYR A 140 -1.17 0.81 2.93
C TYR A 140 -1.47 1.33 4.33
N LEU A 141 -1.87 2.59 4.39
CA LEU A 141 -2.52 3.21 5.55
C LEU A 141 -3.69 4.03 5.02
N ALA A 142 -4.90 3.56 5.25
CA ALA A 142 -6.11 4.23 4.78
C ALA A 142 -7.20 4.22 5.84
N VAL A 143 -8.01 5.29 5.86
CA VAL A 143 -9.14 5.47 6.77
C VAL A 143 -10.34 5.92 5.97
N ASN A 144 -11.49 5.29 6.22
CA ASN A 144 -12.76 5.67 5.62
C ASN A 144 -12.94 7.20 5.67
N PRO A 145 -13.19 7.87 4.53
CA PRO A 145 -13.33 9.33 4.47
C PRO A 145 -14.33 9.92 5.49
N GLN A 146 -15.38 9.18 5.84
CA GLN A 146 -16.36 9.58 6.85
C GLN A 146 -15.82 9.50 8.29
N MET A 147 -14.74 8.73 8.50
CA MET A 147 -14.10 8.50 9.80
C MET A 147 -12.73 9.18 9.91
N GLN A 148 -12.34 9.97 8.91
CA GLN A 148 -11.11 10.77 8.97
C GLN A 148 -11.22 11.89 10.02
N HIS A 149 -10.05 12.39 10.43
CA HIS A 149 -9.92 13.44 11.46
C HIS A 149 -10.35 13.04 12.89
N HIS A 150 -10.63 11.74 13.13
CA HIS A 150 -10.92 11.19 14.47
C HIS A 150 -9.71 10.50 15.13
N GLY A 151 -8.52 10.67 14.56
CA GLY A 151 -7.28 10.10 15.13
C GLY A 151 -6.99 8.65 14.75
N ILE A 152 -7.84 7.99 13.94
CA ILE A 152 -7.68 6.56 13.60
C ILE A 152 -6.32 6.30 12.93
N ALA A 153 -5.96 7.07 11.89
CA ALA A 153 -4.66 6.90 11.22
C ALA A 153 -3.48 7.14 12.18
N ALA A 154 -3.63 8.10 13.11
CA ALA A 154 -2.63 8.36 14.14
C ALA A 154 -2.47 7.15 15.07
N GLY A 155 -3.57 6.58 15.55
CA GLY A 155 -3.55 5.40 16.41
C GLY A 155 -2.89 4.19 15.76
N LEU A 156 -3.22 3.90 14.48
CA LEU A 156 -2.58 2.82 13.71
C LEU A 156 -1.07 3.04 13.58
N LEU A 157 -0.66 4.27 13.29
CA LEU A 157 0.75 4.61 13.12
C LEU A 157 1.51 4.58 14.46
N GLU A 158 0.91 5.06 15.54
CA GLU A 158 1.49 5.01 16.89
C GLU A 158 1.73 3.56 17.35
N GLU A 159 0.79 2.64 17.08
CA GLU A 159 0.98 1.23 17.36
C GLU A 159 2.12 0.62 16.55
N THR A 160 2.23 1.02 15.27
CA THR A 160 3.33 0.59 14.40
C THR A 160 4.67 1.08 14.92
N ILE A 161 4.73 2.36 15.33
CA ILE A 161 5.94 2.97 15.91
C ILE A 161 6.31 2.28 17.22
N ARG A 162 5.33 2.07 18.10
CA ARG A 162 5.55 1.37 19.39
C ARG A 162 6.16 -0.01 19.19
N TYR A 163 5.61 -0.79 18.25
CA TYR A 163 6.15 -2.11 17.93
C TYR A 163 7.57 -2.01 17.35
N ALA A 164 7.82 -1.09 16.42
CA ALA A 164 9.13 -0.90 15.82
C ALA A 164 10.19 -0.51 16.86
N ASP A 165 9.86 0.40 17.78
CA ASP A 165 10.76 0.83 18.86
C ASP A 165 11.10 -0.33 19.79
N GLN A 166 10.11 -1.13 20.21
CA GLN A 166 10.32 -2.30 21.05
C GLN A 166 11.24 -3.33 20.40
N HIS A 167 11.18 -3.46 19.07
CA HIS A 167 11.95 -4.43 18.30
C HIS A 167 13.20 -3.81 17.65
N ARG A 168 13.50 -2.53 17.88
CA ARG A 168 14.61 -1.78 17.28
C ARG A 168 14.61 -1.87 15.76
N MET A 169 13.45 -1.59 15.17
CA MET A 169 13.23 -1.61 13.73
C MET A 169 13.07 -0.19 13.20
N MET A 170 13.50 0.02 11.97
CA MET A 170 13.15 1.22 11.21
C MET A 170 11.74 1.05 10.62
N ILE A 171 11.03 2.16 10.42
CA ILE A 171 9.81 2.18 9.62
C ILE A 171 10.08 2.93 8.33
N SER A 172 9.61 2.40 7.21
CA SER A 172 9.65 3.04 5.90
C SER A 172 8.27 3.04 5.27
N LEU A 173 7.99 4.02 4.45
CA LEU A 173 6.78 4.13 3.65
C LEU A 173 7.02 5.04 2.46
N GLU A 174 6.13 5.01 1.49
CA GLU A 174 6.03 6.01 0.44
C GLU A 174 4.64 6.62 0.34
N THR A 175 4.57 7.83 -0.19
CA THR A 175 3.31 8.49 -0.52
C THR A 175 3.45 9.36 -1.76
N HIS A 176 2.40 9.40 -2.57
CA HIS A 176 2.30 10.27 -3.75
C HIS A 176 1.53 11.57 -3.45
N ASN A 177 0.96 11.68 -2.26
CA ASN A 177 0.23 12.85 -1.83
C ASN A 177 1.10 13.70 -0.87
N GLN A 178 1.45 14.90 -1.31
CA GLN A 178 2.27 15.83 -0.53
C GLN A 178 1.64 16.17 0.84
N ASN A 179 0.32 16.19 0.95
CA ASN A 179 -0.36 16.49 2.23
C ASN A 179 -0.08 15.42 3.30
N ASN A 180 0.18 14.18 2.87
CA ASN A 180 0.51 13.09 3.79
C ASN A 180 1.92 13.25 4.37
N VAL A 181 2.83 13.94 3.68
CA VAL A 181 4.20 14.18 4.19
C VAL A 181 4.16 14.94 5.51
N GLU A 182 3.35 16.00 5.59
CA GLU A 182 3.20 16.77 6.85
C GLU A 182 2.58 15.94 7.97
N PHE A 183 1.66 15.02 7.63
CA PHE A 183 1.09 14.09 8.59
C PHE A 183 2.17 13.17 9.17
N TYR A 184 2.95 12.50 8.33
CA TYR A 184 4.00 11.58 8.77
C TYR A 184 5.12 12.29 9.54
N GLN A 185 5.47 13.53 9.16
CA GLN A 185 6.48 14.31 9.85
C GLN A 185 6.12 14.58 11.33
N LYS A 186 4.83 14.70 11.69
CA LYS A 186 4.37 14.85 13.07
C LYS A 186 4.70 13.62 13.94
N PHE A 187 4.89 12.48 13.32
CA PHE A 187 5.29 11.21 13.96
C PHE A 187 6.81 10.93 13.86
N GLY A 188 7.59 11.90 13.43
CA GLY A 188 9.05 11.80 13.38
C GLY A 188 9.63 11.23 12.09
N PHE A 189 8.79 10.95 11.09
CA PHE A 189 9.26 10.54 9.76
C PHE A 189 10.01 11.67 9.07
N LYS A 190 10.96 11.31 8.23
CA LYS A 190 11.76 12.25 7.43
C LYS A 190 11.73 11.80 5.99
N VAL A 191 11.61 12.75 5.08
CA VAL A 191 11.75 12.45 3.64
C VAL A 191 13.21 12.05 3.38
N TYR A 192 13.41 10.82 2.97
CA TYR A 192 14.70 10.28 2.57
C TYR A 192 15.05 10.67 1.14
N GLY A 193 14.05 10.62 0.26
CA GLY A 193 14.21 10.97 -1.14
C GLY A 193 12.87 11.27 -1.81
N VAL A 194 12.94 11.84 -2.99
CA VAL A 194 11.77 12.07 -3.87
C VAL A 194 12.06 11.44 -5.22
N LEU A 195 11.23 10.48 -5.61
CA LEU A 195 11.25 9.90 -6.93
C LEU A 195 10.37 10.73 -7.87
N GLU A 196 10.93 11.15 -9.01
CA GLU A 196 10.21 11.80 -10.10
C GLU A 196 10.81 11.29 -11.41
N LYS A 197 10.14 10.29 -12.02
CA LYS A 197 10.59 9.64 -13.26
C LYS A 197 9.41 9.44 -14.21
N ASN A 198 9.63 9.58 -15.51
CA ASN A 198 8.68 9.24 -16.57
C ASN A 198 7.32 9.96 -16.56
N PHE A 199 6.88 10.47 -15.41
CA PHE A 199 5.65 11.23 -15.20
C PHE A 199 5.94 12.45 -14.34
N SER A 200 5.04 13.45 -14.37
CA SER A 200 5.06 14.58 -13.43
C SER A 200 4.48 14.20 -12.05
N LEU A 201 4.74 12.97 -11.63
CA LEU A 201 4.32 12.40 -10.36
C LEU A 201 5.51 12.39 -9.39
N LYS A 202 5.29 12.79 -8.15
CA LYS A 202 6.28 12.70 -7.08
C LYS A 202 5.91 11.60 -6.11
N GLN A 203 6.86 10.74 -5.82
CA GLN A 203 6.79 9.80 -4.72
C GLN A 203 7.75 10.25 -3.63
N TYR A 204 7.23 10.50 -2.45
CA TYR A 204 8.00 10.85 -1.26
C TYR A 204 8.31 9.57 -0.48
N CYS A 205 9.58 9.29 -0.29
CA CYS A 205 10.11 8.11 0.38
C CYS A 205 10.62 8.47 1.78
#